data_feac2bbb54dba40ed53f530980046ac6
#
_entry.id   feac2bbb54dba40ed53f530980046ac6
#
_cell.length_a   1.000
_cell.length_b   1.000
_cell.length_c   1.000
_cell.angle_alpha   90.00
_cell.angle_beta   90.00
_cell.angle_gamma   90.00
#
_symmetry.space_group_name_H-M   'P 1'
#
loop_
_entity.id
_entity.type
_entity.pdbx_description
1 polymer ?
#
loop_
_entity_poly.entity_id
_entity_poly.type
_entity_poly.pdbx_seq_one_letter_code
_entity_poly.pdbx_strand_id
1 'polypeptide(L)'
;MKERIAQILSWYESDNPGTRANLVRILNHGRLGGTGRLVILPVDQGFEHGPARSFAPNPAGYNPLYHFQLALEAGCTAYAAPLGFLEAGAARYAGEIPLILKANNHDVLHDEKDPLSAVTATVRQALRLGCAAIGFTIYPGSSESRTMYEQ
;
A
#
# COMPACT_ATOMS: atom_id res chain seq x y z
N MET A 1 -22.24 -12.44 2.52
CA MET A 1 -21.56 -11.14 2.27
C MET A 1 -22.43 -10.04 2.80
N LYS A 2 -21.86 -9.01 3.49
CA LYS A 2 -22.68 -7.88 3.96
C LYS A 2 -23.22 -7.10 2.76
N GLU A 3 -24.45 -6.61 2.87
CA GLU A 3 -25.19 -5.95 1.79
C GLU A 3 -24.40 -4.81 1.13
N ARG A 4 -23.76 -3.96 1.94
CA ARG A 4 -22.95 -2.84 1.44
C ARG A 4 -21.76 -3.30 0.57
N ILE A 5 -21.11 -4.40 0.93
CA ILE A 5 -20.02 -4.95 0.13
C ILE A 5 -20.55 -5.52 -1.19
N ALA A 6 -21.68 -6.23 -1.15
CA ALA A 6 -22.31 -6.73 -2.37
C ALA A 6 -22.66 -5.58 -3.32
N GLN A 7 -23.20 -4.48 -2.80
CA GLN A 7 -23.48 -3.28 -3.58
C GLN A 7 -22.19 -2.68 -4.19
N ILE A 8 -21.11 -2.56 -3.42
CA ILE A 8 -19.83 -2.04 -3.97
C ILE A 8 -19.34 -2.97 -5.08
N LEU A 9 -19.38 -4.29 -4.88
CA LEU A 9 -18.91 -5.25 -5.88
C LEU A 9 -19.74 -5.25 -7.16
N SER A 10 -21.02 -4.86 -7.11
CA SER A 10 -21.83 -4.73 -8.31
C SER A 10 -21.37 -3.59 -9.25
N TRP A 11 -20.63 -2.61 -8.71
CA TRP A 11 -20.01 -1.55 -9.54
C TRP A 11 -18.77 -2.01 -10.28
N TYR A 12 -18.23 -3.18 -9.93
CA TYR A 12 -17.00 -3.78 -10.48
C TYR A 12 -17.29 -5.11 -11.18
N GLU A 13 -18.48 -5.27 -11.77
CA GLU A 13 -18.87 -6.53 -12.44
C GLU A 13 -18.03 -6.83 -13.69
N SER A 14 -17.51 -5.79 -14.35
CA SER A 14 -16.64 -5.92 -15.51
C SER A 14 -15.20 -6.32 -15.17
N ASP A 15 -14.81 -6.22 -13.89
CA ASP A 15 -13.46 -6.57 -13.44
C ASP A 15 -13.28 -8.09 -13.31
N ASN A 16 -12.02 -8.52 -13.42
CA ASN A 16 -11.67 -9.91 -13.29
C ASN A 16 -11.91 -10.43 -11.84
N PRO A 17 -12.16 -11.74 -11.67
CA PRO A 17 -12.46 -12.32 -10.36
C PRO A 17 -11.37 -12.09 -9.30
N GLY A 18 -10.09 -12.04 -9.69
CA GLY A 18 -8.98 -11.79 -8.78
C GLY A 18 -9.03 -10.39 -8.17
N THR A 19 -9.28 -9.36 -8.99
CA THR A 19 -9.47 -7.98 -8.54
C THR A 19 -10.63 -7.89 -7.56
N ARG A 20 -11.77 -8.49 -7.90
CA ARG A 20 -12.97 -8.49 -7.06
C ARG A 20 -12.74 -9.22 -5.73
N ALA A 21 -12.05 -10.36 -5.75
CA ALA A 21 -11.71 -11.11 -4.54
C ALA A 21 -10.78 -10.31 -3.61
N ASN A 22 -9.78 -9.63 -4.14
CA ASN A 22 -8.88 -8.78 -3.37
C ASN A 22 -9.57 -7.54 -2.80
N LEU A 23 -10.48 -6.92 -3.56
CA LEU A 23 -11.32 -5.83 -3.05
C LEU A 23 -12.16 -6.30 -1.86
N VAL A 24 -12.75 -7.49 -1.92
CA VAL A 24 -13.49 -8.09 -0.79
C VAL A 24 -12.59 -8.32 0.42
N ARG A 25 -11.34 -8.78 0.22
CA ARG A 25 -10.38 -8.97 1.31
C ARG A 25 -10.16 -7.66 2.07
N ILE A 26 -9.91 -6.56 1.37
CA ILE A 26 -9.69 -5.24 1.98
C ILE A 26 -10.97 -4.74 2.65
N LEU A 27 -12.13 -4.83 1.98
CA LEU A 27 -13.41 -4.33 2.49
C LEU A 27 -13.94 -5.07 3.72
N ASN A 28 -13.53 -6.32 3.93
CA ASN A 28 -13.95 -7.12 5.08
C ASN A 28 -12.97 -7.07 6.26
N HIS A 29 -11.77 -6.51 6.07
CA HIS A 29 -10.74 -6.51 7.09
C HIS A 29 -10.84 -5.31 8.05
N GLY A 30 -10.27 -5.47 9.25
CA GLY A 30 -10.14 -4.42 10.25
C GLY A 30 -11.46 -3.99 10.90
N ARG A 31 -11.38 -2.92 11.71
CA ARG A 31 -12.54 -2.42 12.48
C ARG A 31 -13.70 -1.95 11.62
N LEU A 32 -13.42 -1.46 10.42
CA LEU A 32 -14.45 -1.02 9.47
C LEU A 32 -14.90 -2.12 8.51
N GLY A 33 -14.47 -3.36 8.75
CA GLY A 33 -14.80 -4.50 7.89
C GLY A 33 -16.29 -4.68 7.68
N GLY A 34 -16.72 -4.67 6.43
CA GLY A 34 -18.11 -4.83 6.02
C GLY A 34 -18.94 -3.56 5.97
N THR A 35 -18.38 -2.40 6.34
CA THR A 35 -19.09 -1.11 6.28
C THR A 35 -18.97 -0.42 4.91
N GLY A 36 -18.09 -0.88 4.04
CA GLY A 36 -17.74 -0.23 2.78
C GLY A 36 -16.80 0.97 2.94
N ARG A 37 -16.23 1.16 4.12
CA ARG A 37 -15.23 2.19 4.43
C ARG A 37 -13.88 1.55 4.63
N LEU A 38 -12.80 2.30 4.34
CA LEU A 38 -11.42 1.84 4.46
C LEU A 38 -10.62 2.79 5.35
N VAL A 39 -9.73 2.20 6.17
CA VAL A 39 -8.61 2.90 6.81
C VAL A 39 -7.36 2.11 6.47
N ILE A 40 -6.48 2.71 5.70
CA ILE A 40 -5.22 2.10 5.26
C ILE A 40 -4.09 2.83 5.96
N LEU A 41 -3.16 2.10 6.58
CA LEU A 41 -1.92 2.68 7.11
C LEU A 41 -0.89 2.73 5.98
N PRO A 42 -0.51 3.93 5.46
CA PRO A 42 0.59 4.05 4.52
C PRO A 42 1.89 4.34 5.29
N VAL A 43 2.98 3.68 4.94
CA VAL A 43 4.31 3.96 5.49
C VAL A 43 5.33 3.92 4.36
N ASP A 44 5.74 5.07 3.87
CA ASP A 44 6.78 5.25 2.85
C ASP A 44 8.03 5.98 3.36
N GLN A 45 8.03 6.40 4.61
CA GLN A 45 9.12 7.11 5.27
C GLN A 45 10.45 6.34 5.25
N GLY A 46 10.39 5.02 5.08
CA GLY A 46 11.57 4.19 4.89
C GLY A 46 12.32 4.48 3.59
N PHE A 47 11.70 5.16 2.64
CA PHE A 47 12.28 5.55 1.36
C PHE A 47 12.11 7.05 1.11
N GLU A 48 10.87 7.56 1.00
CA GLU A 48 10.56 8.88 0.46
C GLU A 48 10.99 10.04 1.35
N HIS A 49 10.76 9.95 2.65
CA HIS A 49 10.91 11.12 3.54
C HIS A 49 12.20 11.09 4.39
N GLY A 50 13.13 10.21 4.06
CA GLY A 50 14.37 10.03 4.80
C GLY A 50 14.15 9.31 6.13
N PRO A 51 14.52 8.03 6.28
CA PRO A 51 14.19 7.21 7.44
C PRO A 51 14.80 7.78 8.74
N ALA A 52 16.04 8.29 8.69
CA ALA A 52 16.69 8.84 9.87
C ALA A 52 15.89 9.99 10.50
N ARG A 53 15.45 10.96 9.69
CA ARG A 53 14.68 12.09 10.15
C ARG A 53 13.27 11.71 10.58
N SER A 54 12.61 10.86 9.77
CA SER A 54 11.19 10.53 9.96
C SER A 54 10.95 9.67 11.20
N PHE A 55 11.86 8.75 11.53
CA PHE A 55 11.67 7.83 12.65
C PHE A 55 12.41 8.25 13.92
N ALA A 56 13.26 9.30 13.90
CA ALA A 56 13.96 9.78 15.08
C ALA A 56 13.02 10.10 16.27
N PRO A 57 11.84 10.72 16.08
CA PRO A 57 10.90 10.97 17.18
C PRO A 57 10.27 9.69 17.75
N ASN A 58 10.23 8.60 16.98
CA ASN A 58 9.73 7.29 17.39
C ASN A 58 10.66 6.19 16.85
N PRO A 59 11.76 5.86 17.55
CA PRO A 59 12.75 4.89 17.08
C PRO A 59 12.21 3.48 16.80
N ALA A 60 11.07 3.10 17.38
CA ALA A 60 10.41 1.84 17.03
C ALA A 60 10.08 1.76 15.52
N GLY A 61 9.85 2.90 14.87
CA GLY A 61 9.57 3.00 13.44
C GLY A 61 10.72 2.56 12.52
N TYR A 62 11.95 2.45 13.03
CA TYR A 62 13.07 1.87 12.25
C TYR A 62 12.90 0.37 12.03
N ASN A 63 12.10 -0.30 12.86
CA ASN A 63 11.80 -1.71 12.68
C ASN A 63 10.56 -1.87 11.77
N PRO A 64 10.68 -2.47 10.57
CA PRO A 64 9.53 -2.68 9.69
C PRO A 64 8.36 -3.45 10.32
N LEU A 65 8.64 -4.36 11.25
CA LEU A 65 7.62 -5.16 11.92
C LEU A 65 6.71 -4.32 12.84
N TYR A 66 7.23 -3.20 13.36
CA TYR A 66 6.46 -2.24 14.14
C TYR A 66 5.23 -1.73 13.38
N HIS A 67 5.38 -1.46 12.11
CA HIS A 67 4.28 -0.91 11.29
C HIS A 67 3.20 -1.94 10.98
N PHE A 68 3.56 -3.22 10.82
CA PHE A 68 2.57 -4.31 10.73
C PHE A 68 1.75 -4.39 12.00
N GLN A 69 2.43 -4.42 13.15
CA GLN A 69 1.76 -4.48 14.45
C GLN A 69 0.87 -3.27 14.69
N LEU A 70 1.36 -2.07 14.39
CA LEU A 70 0.57 -0.83 14.48
C LEU A 70 -0.70 -0.89 13.62
N ALA A 71 -0.60 -1.37 12.38
CA ALA A 71 -1.74 -1.51 11.49
C ALA A 71 -2.80 -2.49 12.03
N LEU A 72 -2.35 -3.61 12.60
CA LEU A 72 -3.22 -4.61 13.23
C LEU A 72 -3.90 -4.07 14.48
N GLU A 73 -3.15 -3.47 15.40
CA GLU A 73 -3.66 -2.90 16.66
C GLU A 73 -4.64 -1.75 16.40
N ALA A 74 -4.35 -0.90 15.41
CA ALA A 74 -5.26 0.16 14.98
C ALA A 74 -6.52 -0.37 14.29
N GLY A 75 -6.51 -1.64 13.86
CA GLY A 75 -7.61 -2.26 13.13
C GLY A 75 -7.77 -1.69 11.72
N CYS A 76 -6.65 -1.39 11.05
CA CYS A 76 -6.64 -0.93 9.67
C CYS A 76 -7.19 -2.00 8.72
N THR A 77 -7.76 -1.56 7.60
CA THR A 77 -8.29 -2.45 6.56
C THR A 77 -7.20 -3.00 5.64
N ALA A 78 -6.06 -2.30 5.56
CA ALA A 78 -4.87 -2.73 4.85
C ALA A 78 -3.63 -1.97 5.36
N TYR A 79 -2.45 -2.51 5.06
CA TYR A 79 -1.16 -1.88 5.26
C TYR A 79 -0.46 -1.67 3.90
N ALA A 80 -0.03 -0.44 3.63
CA ALA A 80 0.61 -0.05 2.38
C ALA A 80 2.05 0.40 2.64
N ALA A 81 3.04 -0.20 1.95
CA ALA A 81 4.43 0.17 2.12
C ALA A 81 5.30 -0.20 0.89
N PRO A 82 6.52 0.35 0.78
CA PRO A 82 7.51 -0.08 -0.19
C PRO A 82 7.94 -1.54 0.01
N LEU A 83 8.53 -2.11 -1.04
CA LEU A 83 8.89 -3.53 -1.11
C LEU A 83 9.66 -4.03 0.11
N GLY A 84 10.75 -3.36 0.49
CA GLY A 84 11.60 -3.82 1.59
C GLY A 84 10.89 -3.88 2.95
N PHE A 85 9.96 -2.96 3.21
CA PHE A 85 9.13 -3.00 4.40
C PHE A 85 8.18 -4.20 4.41
N LEU A 86 7.54 -4.47 3.27
CA LEU A 86 6.63 -5.62 3.16
C LEU A 86 7.38 -6.95 3.22
N GLU A 87 8.52 -7.08 2.53
CA GLU A 87 9.34 -8.30 2.56
C GLU A 87 9.78 -8.66 3.98
N ALA A 88 10.11 -7.67 4.80
CA ALA A 88 10.54 -7.89 6.18
C ALA A 88 9.46 -8.55 7.06
N GLY A 89 8.19 -8.38 6.77
CA GLY A 89 7.10 -8.85 7.63
C GLY A 89 6.06 -9.75 6.96
N ALA A 90 5.98 -9.80 5.63
CA ALA A 90 4.89 -10.47 4.92
C ALA A 90 4.74 -11.97 5.31
N ALA A 91 5.84 -12.68 5.51
CA ALA A 91 5.79 -14.09 5.92
C ALA A 91 5.26 -14.26 7.36
N ARG A 92 5.69 -13.37 8.27
CA ARG A 92 5.29 -13.41 9.69
C ARG A 92 3.81 -13.09 9.88
N TYR A 93 3.30 -12.12 9.11
CA TYR A 93 1.92 -11.63 9.21
C TYR A 93 1.04 -12.13 8.06
N ALA A 94 1.42 -13.27 7.45
CA ALA A 94 0.68 -13.83 6.33
C ALA A 94 -0.77 -14.14 6.72
N GLY A 95 -1.71 -13.53 5.99
CA GLY A 95 -3.15 -13.69 6.23
C GLY A 95 -3.73 -12.79 7.33
N GLU A 96 -2.90 -12.10 8.13
CA GLU A 96 -3.38 -11.28 9.24
C GLU A 96 -3.86 -9.88 8.80
N ILE A 97 -3.29 -9.34 7.73
CA ILE A 97 -3.70 -8.04 7.18
C ILE A 97 -3.51 -8.02 5.65
N PRO A 98 -4.46 -7.46 4.88
CA PRO A 98 -4.25 -7.20 3.46
C PRO A 98 -3.09 -6.24 3.23
N LEU A 99 -2.17 -6.60 2.32
CA LEU A 99 -1.01 -5.78 1.98
C LEU A 99 -1.24 -5.05 0.66
N ILE A 100 -0.73 -3.83 0.58
CA ILE A 100 -0.68 -3.01 -0.64
C ILE A 100 0.78 -2.67 -0.91
N LEU A 101 1.32 -3.12 -2.04
CA LEU A 101 2.69 -2.79 -2.43
C LEU A 101 2.75 -1.42 -3.09
N LYS A 102 3.47 -0.47 -2.49
CA LYS A 102 3.82 0.77 -3.16
C LYS A 102 4.94 0.48 -4.18
N ALA A 103 4.61 0.56 -5.48
CA ALA A 103 5.48 0.10 -6.55
C ALA A 103 6.48 1.15 -7.04
N ASN A 104 6.21 2.44 -6.81
CA ASN A 104 7.14 3.52 -7.13
C ASN A 104 7.36 4.44 -5.94
N ASN A 105 8.53 5.06 -5.88
CA ASN A 105 8.92 5.93 -4.77
C ASN A 105 9.71 7.12 -5.30
N HIS A 106 9.47 8.26 -4.67
CA HIS A 106 10.26 9.47 -4.85
C HIS A 106 11.23 9.60 -3.68
N ASP A 107 12.43 10.09 -3.91
CA ASP A 107 13.38 10.40 -2.84
C ASP A 107 13.53 11.91 -2.66
N VAL A 108 14.00 12.31 -1.49
CA VAL A 108 14.24 13.73 -1.15
C VAL A 108 15.70 14.14 -1.30
N LEU A 109 16.52 13.30 -1.91
CA LEU A 109 17.95 13.58 -2.15
C LEU A 109 18.13 14.49 -3.36
N HIS A 110 17.14 14.54 -4.24
CA HIS A 110 17.10 15.36 -5.43
C HIS A 110 16.09 16.49 -5.25
N ASP A 111 16.50 17.70 -5.52
CA ASP A 111 15.61 18.87 -5.59
C ASP A 111 15.03 18.95 -7.01
N GLU A 112 13.87 18.31 -7.20
CA GLU A 112 13.22 18.22 -8.49
C GLU A 112 11.99 19.14 -8.55
N LYS A 113 12.01 20.07 -9.51
CA LYS A 113 10.82 20.87 -9.84
C LYS A 113 9.73 20.01 -10.47
N ASP A 114 10.13 18.98 -11.20
CA ASP A 114 9.28 18.06 -11.93
C ASP A 114 9.49 16.64 -11.39
N PRO A 115 8.74 16.24 -10.35
CA PRO A 115 8.96 14.95 -9.69
C PRO A 115 8.63 13.78 -10.62
N LEU A 116 9.53 12.81 -10.67
CA LEU A 116 9.38 11.52 -11.33
C LEU A 116 9.73 10.42 -10.32
N SER A 117 8.72 9.70 -9.84
CA SER A 117 8.94 8.57 -8.94
C SER A 117 9.56 7.39 -9.67
N ALA A 118 10.65 6.86 -9.15
CA ALA A 118 11.28 5.66 -9.69
C ALA A 118 10.43 4.40 -9.40
N VAL A 119 10.28 3.51 -10.38
CA VAL A 119 9.69 2.19 -10.19
C VAL A 119 10.68 1.33 -9.41
N THR A 120 10.32 0.99 -8.18
CA THR A 120 11.19 0.27 -7.22
C THR A 120 10.68 -1.13 -6.88
N ALA A 121 9.52 -1.51 -7.42
CA ALA A 121 8.95 -2.82 -7.24
C ALA A 121 8.10 -3.24 -8.45
N THR A 122 7.84 -4.52 -8.58
CA THR A 122 7.13 -5.13 -9.71
C THR A 122 5.83 -5.81 -9.28
N VAL A 123 4.89 -5.97 -10.23
CA VAL A 123 3.67 -6.76 -10.04
C VAL A 123 3.99 -8.20 -9.59
N ARG A 124 5.04 -8.79 -10.13
CA ARG A 124 5.48 -10.14 -9.75
C ARG A 124 5.84 -10.24 -8.26
N GLN A 125 6.50 -9.22 -7.72
CA GLN A 125 6.82 -9.15 -6.29
C GLN A 125 5.56 -8.98 -5.45
N ALA A 126 4.61 -8.14 -5.87
CA ALA A 126 3.32 -8.00 -5.20
C ALA A 126 2.56 -9.35 -5.12
N LEU A 127 2.51 -10.09 -6.22
CA LEU A 127 1.88 -11.41 -6.26
C LEU A 127 2.59 -12.41 -5.34
N ARG A 128 3.93 -12.41 -5.36
CA ARG A 128 4.75 -13.29 -4.50
C ARG A 128 4.54 -13.02 -3.01
N LEU A 129 4.35 -11.76 -2.62
CA LEU A 129 4.06 -11.34 -1.25
C LEU A 129 2.58 -11.53 -0.85
N GLY A 130 1.72 -11.94 -1.78
CA GLY A 130 0.28 -12.08 -1.53
C GLY A 130 -0.43 -10.75 -1.34
N CYS A 131 0.09 -9.65 -1.91
CA CYS A 131 -0.52 -8.36 -1.82
C CYS A 131 -1.93 -8.35 -2.45
N ALA A 132 -2.85 -7.63 -1.82
CA ALA A 132 -4.21 -7.47 -2.30
C ALA A 132 -4.32 -6.36 -3.36
N ALA A 133 -3.37 -5.42 -3.37
CA ALA A 133 -3.34 -4.32 -4.33
C ALA A 133 -1.91 -3.81 -4.54
N ILE A 134 -1.75 -2.95 -5.56
CA ILE A 134 -0.57 -2.15 -5.83
C ILE A 134 -0.95 -0.68 -5.71
N GLY A 135 -0.10 0.10 -5.05
CA GLY A 135 -0.15 1.56 -5.03
C GLY A 135 0.89 2.13 -5.99
N PHE A 136 0.48 3.13 -6.74
CA PHE A 136 1.35 3.85 -7.67
C PHE A 136 1.11 5.35 -7.55
N THR A 137 2.17 6.13 -7.36
CA THR A 137 2.09 7.59 -7.24
C THR A 137 2.32 8.23 -8.60
N ILE A 138 1.40 9.10 -9.00
CA ILE A 138 1.49 9.89 -10.23
C ILE A 138 1.37 11.36 -9.85
N TYR A 139 2.20 12.19 -10.48
CA TYR A 139 2.16 13.66 -10.37
C TYR A 139 1.65 14.26 -11.69
N PRO A 140 0.34 14.45 -11.85
CA PRO A 140 -0.24 14.92 -13.13
C PRO A 140 0.26 16.31 -13.56
N GLY A 141 0.73 17.13 -12.61
CA GLY A 141 1.28 18.45 -12.89
C GLY A 141 2.78 18.48 -13.24
N SER A 142 3.46 17.35 -13.16
CA SER A 142 4.86 17.25 -13.58
C SER A 142 5.00 17.23 -15.10
N SER A 143 6.09 17.80 -15.63
CA SER A 143 6.46 17.64 -17.06
C SER A 143 6.74 16.17 -17.40
N GLU A 144 7.09 15.35 -16.40
CA GLU A 144 7.35 13.92 -16.52
C GLU A 144 6.08 13.04 -16.38
N SER A 145 4.89 13.65 -16.32
CA SER A 145 3.63 12.92 -16.13
C SER A 145 3.41 11.83 -17.18
N ARG A 146 3.80 12.08 -18.44
CA ARG A 146 3.70 11.08 -19.51
C ARG A 146 4.55 9.84 -19.22
N THR A 147 5.78 10.02 -18.77
CA THR A 147 6.69 8.93 -18.39
C THR A 147 6.07 8.07 -17.29
N MET A 148 5.42 8.71 -16.28
CA MET A 148 4.74 7.99 -15.20
C MET A 148 3.50 7.21 -15.68
N TYR A 149 2.80 7.69 -16.71
CA TYR A 149 1.67 6.94 -17.31
C TYR A 149 2.11 5.75 -18.14
N GLU A 150 3.33 5.77 -18.67
CA GLU A 150 3.89 4.69 -19.51
C GLU A 150 4.59 3.59 -18.67
N GLN A 151 4.86 3.82 -17.39
CA GLN A 151 5.43 2.86 -16.43
C GLN A 151 4.41 1.84 -15.94
#